data_87056229e9d09de77a9d3636c499eb52
#
_entry.id   87056229e9d09de77a9d3636c499eb52
#
_cell.length_a   1.000
_cell.length_b   1.000
_cell.length_c   1.000
_cell.angle_alpha   90.00
_cell.angle_beta   90.00
_cell.angle_gamma   90.00
#
_symmetry.space_group_name_H-M   'P 1'
#
loop_
_entity.id
_entity.type
_entity.pdbx_description
1 polymer ?
#
loop_
_entity_poly.entity_id
_entity_poly.type
_entity_poly.pdbx_seq_one_letter_code
_entity_poly.pdbx_strand_id
1 'polypeptide(L)'
;MKMKKKKHLNLLMPQWQGGGPDKSTYFGGMEIRDKYMQGMALSEVQISTEDSCQIKNNIFGYDCIYNQLKQAKHIVESFSPDTIFTIGGGCDADIIPITYLNKRYNKDLTVLWFDAHADLHTPETTETRLLYGMPLRLAMGEGDRDILELLWSNIRKSQLIMLGTRDIDRAEEKYINENSI
;
A
#
# COMPACT_ATOMS: atom_id res chain seq x y z
N MET A 1 -16.60 -21.70 25.11
CA MET A 1 -15.39 -20.90 24.80
C MET A 1 -15.86 -19.54 24.30
N LYS A 2 -15.66 -18.44 25.04
CA LYS A 2 -16.03 -17.09 24.56
C LYS A 2 -15.12 -16.73 23.41
N MET A 3 -15.65 -16.56 22.21
CA MET A 3 -14.88 -16.04 21.08
C MET A 3 -14.34 -14.65 21.44
N LYS A 4 -13.01 -14.48 21.36
CA LYS A 4 -12.39 -13.18 21.58
C LYS A 4 -12.88 -12.24 20.47
N LYS A 5 -13.45 -11.07 20.85
CA LYS A 5 -13.92 -10.09 19.87
C LYS A 5 -12.72 -9.63 19.03
N LYS A 6 -12.81 -9.79 17.71
CA LYS A 6 -11.77 -9.34 16.77
C LYS A 6 -11.64 -7.83 16.86
N LYS A 7 -10.39 -7.34 16.90
CA LYS A 7 -10.08 -5.91 16.82
C LYS A 7 -10.09 -5.48 15.36
N HIS A 8 -10.89 -4.50 15.01
CA HIS A 8 -10.99 -3.94 13.67
C HIS A 8 -10.47 -2.52 13.63
N LEU A 9 -9.60 -2.22 12.67
CA LEU A 9 -9.04 -0.89 12.42
C LEU A 9 -9.60 -0.34 11.11
N ASN A 10 -10.17 0.87 11.16
CA ASN A 10 -10.38 1.68 9.97
C ASN A 10 -9.20 2.65 9.85
N LEU A 11 -8.40 2.51 8.82
CA LEU A 11 -7.22 3.32 8.52
C LEU A 11 -7.53 4.27 7.38
N LEU A 12 -7.38 5.57 7.63
CA LEU A 12 -7.45 6.59 6.59
C LEU A 12 -6.03 7.02 6.23
N MET A 13 -5.62 6.78 5.00
CA MET A 13 -4.31 7.13 4.45
C MET A 13 -4.47 7.67 3.03
N PRO A 14 -5.05 8.87 2.84
CA PRO A 14 -5.34 9.43 1.52
C PRO A 14 -4.07 10.00 0.86
N GLN A 15 -3.05 9.15 0.75
CA GLN A 15 -1.76 9.47 0.16
C GLN A 15 -1.92 9.76 -1.33
N TRP A 16 -1.49 10.93 -1.78
CA TRP A 16 -1.55 11.34 -3.19
C TRP A 16 -0.20 11.25 -3.88
N GLN A 17 0.87 11.42 -3.13
CA GLN A 17 2.24 11.53 -3.68
C GLN A 17 2.64 10.29 -4.48
N GLY A 18 2.19 9.12 -4.08
CA GLY A 18 2.45 7.88 -4.79
C GLY A 18 1.89 7.85 -6.22
N GLY A 19 0.84 8.62 -6.47
CA GLY A 19 0.21 8.77 -7.80
C GLY A 19 0.70 9.98 -8.62
N GLY A 20 1.66 10.74 -8.10
CA GLY A 20 2.22 11.92 -8.79
C GLY A 20 1.72 13.25 -8.21
N PRO A 21 1.85 14.36 -8.95
CA PRO A 21 1.56 15.70 -8.44
C PRO A 21 0.06 16.01 -8.33
N ASP A 22 -0.81 15.20 -8.90
CA ASP A 22 -2.26 15.37 -8.83
C ASP A 22 -2.79 14.92 -7.45
N LYS A 23 -3.55 15.78 -6.81
CA LYS A 23 -4.12 15.55 -5.49
C LYS A 23 -5.56 15.00 -5.50
N SER A 24 -6.08 14.62 -6.66
CA SER A 24 -7.46 14.12 -6.81
C SER A 24 -7.73 12.90 -5.93
N THR A 25 -6.74 12.02 -5.80
CA THR A 25 -6.83 10.82 -4.96
C THR A 25 -6.92 11.15 -3.46
N TYR A 26 -6.24 12.21 -3.01
CA TYR A 26 -6.41 12.73 -1.65
C TYR A 26 -7.86 13.18 -1.42
N PHE A 27 -8.38 14.02 -2.32
CA PHE A 27 -9.76 14.52 -2.18
C PHE A 27 -10.78 13.40 -2.29
N GLY A 28 -10.54 12.40 -3.16
CA GLY A 28 -11.38 11.20 -3.26
C GLY A 28 -11.43 10.40 -1.96
N GLY A 29 -10.29 10.17 -1.32
CA GLY A 29 -10.20 9.51 -0.02
C GLY A 29 -10.93 10.28 1.09
N MET A 30 -10.79 11.61 1.10
CA MET A 30 -11.50 12.48 2.05
C MET A 30 -13.00 12.48 1.81
N GLU A 31 -13.45 12.46 0.57
CA GLU A 31 -14.87 12.37 0.23
C GLU A 31 -15.48 11.04 0.68
N ILE A 32 -14.76 9.92 0.51
CA ILE A 32 -15.18 8.62 1.04
C ILE A 32 -15.35 8.68 2.56
N ARG A 33 -14.36 9.24 3.26
CA ARG A 33 -14.44 9.46 4.71
C ARG A 33 -15.71 10.22 5.09
N ASP A 34 -15.93 11.36 4.43
CA ASP A 34 -17.00 12.30 4.82
C ASP A 34 -18.39 11.77 4.49
N LYS A 35 -18.54 10.99 3.42
CA LYS A 35 -19.83 10.43 3.00
C LYS A 35 -20.17 9.10 3.66
N TYR A 36 -19.20 8.22 3.83
CA TYR A 36 -19.48 6.82 4.15
C TYR A 36 -18.96 6.36 5.51
N MET A 37 -18.08 7.15 6.17
CA MET A 37 -17.47 6.76 7.44
C MET A 37 -17.96 7.59 8.63
N GLN A 38 -19.05 8.33 8.47
CA GLN A 38 -19.61 9.14 9.55
C GLN A 38 -19.98 8.28 10.77
N GLY A 39 -19.52 8.70 11.94
CA GLY A 39 -19.77 8.00 13.21
C GLY A 39 -18.89 6.74 13.42
N MET A 40 -18.01 6.42 12.49
CA MET A 40 -17.05 5.33 12.66
C MET A 40 -15.73 5.87 13.23
N ALA A 41 -15.12 5.11 14.15
CA ALA A 41 -13.78 5.43 14.62
C ALA A 41 -12.76 5.20 13.48
N LEU A 42 -11.99 6.23 13.18
CA LEU A 42 -10.92 6.23 12.18
C LEU A 42 -9.58 6.52 12.85
N SER A 43 -8.54 5.86 12.40
CA SER A 43 -7.15 6.26 12.67
C SER A 43 -6.57 6.86 11.39
N GLU A 44 -6.05 8.07 11.47
CA GLU A 44 -5.68 8.87 10.31
C GLU A 44 -4.16 9.06 10.23
N VAL A 45 -3.60 8.79 9.05
CA VAL A 45 -2.24 9.20 8.69
C VAL A 45 -2.29 10.65 8.22
N GLN A 46 -1.42 11.48 8.78
CA GLN A 46 -1.38 12.90 8.44
C GLN A 46 -0.76 13.09 7.06
N ILE A 47 -1.54 13.60 6.13
CA ILE A 47 -1.14 13.86 4.76
C ILE A 47 -1.22 15.36 4.49
N SER A 48 -0.09 15.98 4.13
CA SER A 48 -0.06 17.39 3.72
C SER A 48 -0.38 17.52 2.23
N THR A 49 -1.14 18.53 1.88
CA THR A 49 -1.37 18.95 0.50
C THR A 49 -0.43 20.08 0.06
N GLU A 50 0.40 20.59 0.97
CA GLU A 50 1.33 21.71 0.73
C GLU A 50 2.77 21.26 0.52
N ASP A 51 3.04 19.95 0.58
CA ASP A 51 4.41 19.43 0.49
C ASP A 51 5.02 19.67 -0.88
N SER A 52 6.28 20.13 -0.88
CA SER A 52 7.12 20.09 -2.07
C SER A 52 7.71 18.70 -2.24
N CYS A 53 7.19 17.96 -3.22
CA CYS A 53 7.64 16.60 -3.48
C CYS A 53 8.95 16.61 -4.30
N GLN A 54 9.99 15.97 -3.75
CA GLN A 54 11.25 15.74 -4.43
C GLN A 54 11.38 14.27 -4.83
N ILE A 55 12.12 14.02 -5.91
CA ILE A 55 12.49 12.65 -6.30
C ILE A 55 13.74 12.24 -5.50
N LYS A 56 13.64 11.10 -4.82
CA LYS A 56 14.75 10.44 -4.14
C LYS A 56 14.61 8.93 -4.33
N ASN A 57 15.72 8.23 -4.45
CA ASN A 57 15.75 6.80 -4.74
C ASN A 57 14.88 6.41 -5.96
N ASN A 58 14.82 7.28 -6.96
CA ASN A 58 13.95 7.17 -8.14
C ASN A 58 12.45 7.06 -7.83
N ILE A 59 12.00 7.62 -6.69
CA ILE A 59 10.61 7.69 -6.27
C ILE A 59 10.21 9.15 -6.04
N PHE A 60 9.12 9.59 -6.69
CA PHE A 60 8.53 10.92 -6.49
C PHE A 60 7.89 11.02 -5.11
N GLY A 61 8.13 12.12 -4.40
CA GLY A 61 7.56 12.36 -3.07
C GLY A 61 8.10 11.44 -1.97
N TYR A 62 9.28 10.85 -2.18
CA TYR A 62 9.86 9.81 -1.32
C TYR A 62 9.79 10.11 0.16
N ASP A 63 10.31 11.26 0.60
CA ASP A 63 10.41 11.57 2.04
C ASP A 63 9.01 11.73 2.68
N CYS A 64 8.05 12.29 1.93
CA CYS A 64 6.65 12.38 2.36
C CYS A 64 6.05 10.98 2.51
N ILE A 65 6.17 10.17 1.47
CA ILE A 65 5.64 8.79 1.43
C ILE A 65 6.26 7.94 2.56
N TYR A 66 7.58 7.98 2.71
CA TYR A 66 8.28 7.23 3.75
C TYR A 66 7.77 7.59 5.16
N ASN A 67 7.59 8.89 5.44
CA ASN A 67 7.05 9.33 6.72
C ASN A 67 5.60 8.91 6.94
N GLN A 68 4.77 8.91 5.89
CA GLN A 68 3.39 8.44 5.93
C GLN A 68 3.31 6.94 6.19
N LEU A 69 4.14 6.13 5.51
CA LEU A 69 4.26 4.68 5.77
C LEU A 69 4.71 4.40 7.22
N LYS A 70 5.65 5.19 7.76
CA LYS A 70 6.05 5.08 9.19
C LYS A 70 4.90 5.39 10.13
N GLN A 71 4.10 6.41 9.86
CA GLN A 71 2.92 6.73 10.67
C GLN A 71 1.89 5.61 10.60
N ALA A 72 1.58 5.10 9.39
CA ALA A 72 0.69 3.96 9.21
C ALA A 72 1.18 2.74 9.99
N LYS A 73 2.49 2.42 9.90
CA LYS A 73 3.11 1.35 10.67
C LYS A 73 2.88 1.54 12.18
N HIS A 74 3.16 2.72 12.71
CA HIS A 74 2.98 3.02 14.13
C HIS A 74 1.52 2.87 14.59
N ILE A 75 0.55 3.34 13.79
CA ILE A 75 -0.89 3.19 14.06
C ILE A 75 -1.24 1.70 14.13
N VAL A 76 -0.84 0.92 13.14
CA VAL A 76 -1.14 -0.52 13.06
C VAL A 76 -0.49 -1.28 14.22
N GLU A 77 0.76 -0.98 14.57
CA GLU A 77 1.46 -1.60 15.71
C GLU A 77 0.75 -1.30 17.04
N SER A 78 0.42 -0.04 17.27
CA SER A 78 -0.23 0.40 18.52
C SER A 78 -1.62 -0.21 18.69
N PHE A 79 -2.38 -0.32 17.60
CA PHE A 79 -3.72 -0.87 17.62
C PHE A 79 -3.71 -2.40 17.67
N SER A 80 -2.75 -3.05 17.02
CA SER A 80 -2.64 -4.51 16.86
C SER A 80 -3.94 -5.15 16.35
N PRO A 81 -4.46 -4.75 15.17
CA PRO A 81 -5.74 -5.20 14.66
C PRO A 81 -5.73 -6.65 14.19
N ASP A 82 -6.91 -7.28 14.22
CA ASP A 82 -7.16 -8.57 13.55
C ASP A 82 -7.61 -8.37 12.09
N THR A 83 -8.26 -7.23 11.80
CA THR A 83 -8.72 -6.85 10.46
C THR A 83 -8.51 -5.35 10.26
N ILE A 84 -8.21 -4.96 9.02
CA ILE A 84 -8.00 -3.55 8.64
C ILE A 84 -8.92 -3.25 7.44
N PHE A 85 -9.60 -2.12 7.50
CA PHE A 85 -10.21 -1.49 6.35
C PHE A 85 -9.42 -0.22 6.05
N THR A 86 -8.89 -0.09 4.84
CA THR A 86 -8.06 1.05 4.44
C THR A 86 -8.83 1.93 3.45
N ILE A 87 -8.84 3.23 3.70
CA ILE A 87 -9.19 4.24 2.71
C ILE A 87 -7.87 4.88 2.29
N GLY A 88 -7.40 4.53 1.11
CA GLY A 88 -6.15 5.04 0.53
C GLY A 88 -6.39 6.15 -0.47
N GLY A 89 -5.30 6.70 -0.99
CA GLY A 89 -5.28 7.56 -2.16
C GLY A 89 -4.70 6.85 -3.37
N GLY A 90 -3.84 5.85 -3.18
CA GLY A 90 -3.24 5.01 -4.22
C GLY A 90 -3.03 3.58 -3.72
N CYS A 91 -2.61 2.70 -4.62
CA CYS A 91 -2.37 1.28 -4.34
C CYS A 91 -1.27 1.05 -3.29
N ASP A 92 -0.35 1.99 -3.16
CA ASP A 92 0.73 2.01 -2.18
C ASP A 92 0.26 2.14 -0.71
N ALA A 93 -0.97 2.60 -0.46
CA ALA A 93 -1.57 2.62 0.88
C ALA A 93 -1.75 1.22 1.49
N ASP A 94 -1.78 0.17 0.67
CA ASP A 94 -1.96 -1.21 1.12
C ASP A 94 -0.66 -1.94 1.51
N ILE A 95 0.51 -1.35 1.26
CA ILE A 95 1.81 -1.97 1.58
C ILE A 95 1.90 -2.33 3.07
N ILE A 96 1.59 -1.40 3.95
CA ILE A 96 1.62 -1.59 5.41
C ILE A 96 0.55 -2.60 5.88
N PRO A 97 -0.74 -2.48 5.52
CA PRO A 97 -1.77 -3.44 5.87
C PRO A 97 -1.48 -4.87 5.45
N ILE A 98 -1.07 -5.08 4.18
CA ILE A 98 -0.81 -6.42 3.64
C ILE A 98 0.31 -7.11 4.41
N THR A 99 1.45 -6.43 4.58
CA THR A 99 2.64 -7.03 5.20
C THR A 99 2.44 -7.29 6.70
N TYR A 100 1.67 -6.44 7.39
CA TYR A 100 1.26 -6.67 8.77
C TYR A 100 0.34 -7.89 8.90
N LEU A 101 -0.75 -7.94 8.12
CA LEU A 101 -1.70 -9.04 8.19
C LEU A 101 -1.04 -10.37 7.78
N ASN A 102 -0.15 -10.35 6.81
CA ASN A 102 0.62 -11.53 6.42
C ASN A 102 1.46 -12.09 7.59
N LYS A 103 2.15 -11.22 8.33
CA LYS A 103 2.85 -11.63 9.56
C LYS A 103 1.87 -12.14 10.63
N ARG A 104 0.78 -11.41 10.86
CA ARG A 104 -0.19 -11.73 11.91
C ARG A 104 -0.84 -13.09 11.69
N TYR A 105 -1.09 -13.47 10.46
CA TYR A 105 -1.68 -14.75 10.07
C TYR A 105 -0.62 -15.80 9.67
N ASN A 106 0.63 -15.68 10.16
CA ASN A 106 1.71 -16.66 9.95
C ASN A 106 1.99 -16.97 8.47
N LYS A 107 1.84 -15.97 7.60
CA LYS A 107 1.99 -16.08 6.13
C LYS A 107 0.93 -16.99 5.48
N ASP A 108 -0.19 -17.20 6.14
CA ASP A 108 -1.38 -17.90 5.61
C ASP A 108 -2.43 -16.85 5.17
N LEU A 109 -2.02 -15.96 4.27
CA LEU A 109 -2.82 -14.90 3.67
C LEU A 109 -2.86 -15.11 2.16
N THR A 110 -4.01 -14.94 1.55
CA THR A 110 -4.14 -14.78 0.09
C THR A 110 -4.44 -13.32 -0.22
N VAL A 111 -3.67 -12.74 -1.13
CA VAL A 111 -3.87 -11.38 -1.62
C VAL A 111 -4.65 -11.44 -2.92
N LEU A 112 -5.85 -10.89 -2.94
CA LEU A 112 -6.64 -10.70 -4.15
C LEU A 112 -6.46 -9.26 -4.61
N TRP A 113 -5.72 -9.06 -5.71
CA TRP A 113 -5.39 -7.74 -6.26
C TRP A 113 -6.32 -7.42 -7.42
N PHE A 114 -7.31 -6.56 -7.16
CA PHE A 114 -8.28 -6.13 -8.16
C PHE A 114 -7.82 -4.83 -8.81
N ASP A 115 -7.08 -4.94 -9.88
CA ASP A 115 -6.50 -3.77 -10.57
C ASP A 115 -6.39 -3.99 -12.07
N ALA A 116 -6.42 -2.88 -12.83
CA ALA A 116 -6.11 -2.87 -14.25
C ALA A 116 -4.62 -3.08 -14.52
N HIS A 117 -3.77 -2.65 -13.59
CA HIS A 117 -2.32 -2.70 -13.65
C HIS A 117 -1.76 -3.86 -12.84
N ALA A 118 -0.49 -4.15 -13.03
CA ALA A 118 0.17 -5.22 -12.28
C ALA A 118 0.80 -4.75 -10.97
N ASP A 119 1.18 -3.46 -10.90
CA ASP A 119 1.84 -2.83 -9.75
C ASP A 119 3.11 -3.56 -9.30
N LEU A 120 3.87 -4.03 -10.28
CA LEU A 120 5.04 -4.88 -10.12
C LEU A 120 6.36 -4.19 -10.48
N HIS A 121 6.41 -2.85 -10.45
CA HIS A 121 7.64 -2.11 -10.62
C HIS A 121 8.54 -2.10 -9.38
N THR A 122 9.79 -1.73 -9.62
CA THR A 122 10.75 -1.30 -8.61
C THR A 122 11.32 0.06 -9.01
N PRO A 123 12.09 0.74 -8.16
CA PRO A 123 12.77 1.97 -8.56
C PRO A 123 13.64 1.84 -9.81
N GLU A 124 14.15 0.63 -10.10
CA GLU A 124 15.00 0.36 -11.26
C GLU A 124 14.20 0.13 -12.56
N THR A 125 12.95 -0.31 -12.45
CA THR A 125 12.13 -0.67 -13.63
C THR A 125 11.08 0.36 -13.98
N THR A 126 10.72 1.26 -13.05
CA THR A 126 9.68 2.26 -13.27
C THR A 126 10.11 3.36 -14.24
N GLU A 127 9.26 3.69 -15.18
CA GLU A 127 9.43 4.87 -16.04
C GLU A 127 8.81 6.12 -15.41
N THR A 128 7.74 5.96 -14.62
CA THR A 128 6.98 7.07 -14.04
C THR A 128 7.58 7.58 -12.73
N ARG A 129 8.34 6.76 -12.02
CA ARG A 129 8.87 7.00 -10.66
C ARG A 129 7.77 7.15 -9.60
N LEU A 130 6.59 6.59 -9.86
CA LEU A 130 5.44 6.68 -8.98
C LEU A 130 5.26 5.40 -8.16
N LEU A 131 5.12 5.55 -6.84
CA LEU A 131 5.12 4.42 -5.93
C LEU A 131 3.87 3.54 -6.08
N TYR A 132 2.74 4.09 -6.54
CA TYR A 132 1.53 3.30 -6.73
C TYR A 132 1.71 2.11 -7.68
N GLY A 133 2.67 2.16 -8.59
CA GLY A 133 3.02 1.04 -9.48
C GLY A 133 4.02 0.03 -8.87
N MET A 134 4.37 0.13 -7.57
CA MET A 134 5.41 -0.70 -6.94
C MET A 134 4.92 -1.54 -5.74
N PRO A 135 3.67 -1.43 -5.25
CA PRO A 135 3.29 -1.97 -3.95
C PRO A 135 3.41 -3.48 -3.85
N LEU A 136 3.10 -4.22 -4.91
CA LEU A 136 3.20 -5.69 -4.88
C LEU A 136 4.66 -6.16 -4.85
N ARG A 137 5.58 -5.49 -5.54
CA ARG A 137 7.01 -5.81 -5.46
C ARG A 137 7.55 -5.55 -4.05
N LEU A 138 7.20 -4.42 -3.46
CA LEU A 138 7.56 -4.11 -2.08
C LEU A 138 6.97 -5.14 -1.11
N ALA A 139 5.69 -5.49 -1.26
CA ALA A 139 5.08 -6.52 -0.43
C ALA A 139 5.75 -7.90 -0.57
N MET A 140 6.36 -8.19 -1.72
CA MET A 140 7.16 -9.41 -1.96
C MET A 140 8.62 -9.29 -1.49
N GLY A 141 9.05 -8.12 -0.99
CA GLY A 141 10.40 -7.91 -0.46
C GLY A 141 11.41 -7.42 -1.49
N GLU A 142 10.95 -6.83 -2.58
CA GLU A 142 11.79 -6.29 -3.64
C GLU A 142 11.48 -4.80 -3.86
N GLY A 143 12.51 -3.93 -3.89
CA GLY A 143 12.35 -2.49 -4.10
C GLY A 143 13.24 -1.65 -3.19
N ASP A 144 12.79 -0.47 -2.83
CA ASP A 144 13.55 0.47 -2.00
C ASP A 144 13.83 -0.10 -0.61
N ARG A 145 15.12 -0.09 -0.22
CA ARG A 145 15.60 -0.72 0.99
C ARG A 145 14.98 -0.12 2.26
N ASP A 146 14.92 1.19 2.34
CA ASP A 146 14.45 1.87 3.54
C ASP A 146 12.95 1.61 3.75
N ILE A 147 12.17 1.54 2.65
CA ILE A 147 10.75 1.15 2.71
C ILE A 147 10.62 -0.32 3.13
N LEU A 148 11.44 -1.22 2.60
CA LEU A 148 11.43 -2.63 2.96
C LEU A 148 11.70 -2.85 4.47
N GLU A 149 12.56 -2.04 5.10
CA GLU A 149 12.83 -2.10 6.54
C GLU A 149 11.62 -1.69 7.41
N LEU A 150 10.62 -1.03 6.84
CA LEU A 150 9.36 -0.76 7.53
C LEU A 150 8.44 -1.98 7.61
N LEU A 151 8.59 -2.96 6.72
CA LEU A 151 7.64 -4.05 6.54
C LEU A 151 7.87 -5.19 7.54
N TRP A 152 6.80 -5.91 7.89
CA TRP A 152 6.90 -6.99 8.89
C TRP A 152 7.18 -8.36 8.29
N SER A 153 6.80 -8.55 7.04
CA SER A 153 6.97 -9.83 6.34
C SER A 153 6.78 -9.64 4.84
N ASN A 154 7.30 -10.59 4.07
CA ASN A 154 7.09 -10.62 2.64
C ASN A 154 6.01 -11.65 2.29
N ILE A 155 5.12 -11.32 1.36
CA ILE A 155 4.23 -12.28 0.73
C ILE A 155 5.02 -13.13 -0.27
N ARG A 156 4.61 -14.37 -0.46
CA ARG A 156 5.11 -15.23 -1.54
C ARG A 156 4.29 -14.99 -2.80
N LYS A 157 4.88 -15.19 -3.97
CA LYS A 157 4.18 -15.12 -5.27
C LYS A 157 2.93 -16.01 -5.30
N SER A 158 3.00 -17.20 -4.68
CA SER A 158 1.87 -18.13 -4.55
C SER A 158 0.71 -17.64 -3.66
N GLN A 159 0.88 -16.53 -2.97
CA GLN A 159 -0.19 -15.90 -2.17
C GLN A 159 -0.92 -14.81 -2.97
N LEU A 160 -0.43 -14.45 -4.16
CA LEU A 160 -0.98 -13.38 -4.99
C LEU A 160 -1.91 -13.95 -6.06
N ILE A 161 -3.09 -13.38 -6.19
CA ILE A 161 -4.03 -13.61 -7.28
C ILE A 161 -4.39 -12.25 -7.86
N MET A 162 -3.99 -12.00 -9.09
CA MET A 162 -4.28 -10.75 -9.81
C MET A 162 -5.58 -10.90 -10.61
N LEU A 163 -6.46 -9.91 -10.49
CA LEU A 163 -7.80 -9.95 -11.07
C LEU A 163 -8.10 -8.65 -11.83
N GLY A 164 -8.41 -8.78 -13.12
CA GLY A 164 -8.72 -7.64 -13.97
C GLY A 164 -7.51 -6.95 -14.61
N THR A 165 -6.30 -7.47 -14.39
CA THR A 165 -5.05 -6.95 -14.94
C THR A 165 -5.06 -7.04 -16.45
N ARG A 166 -4.84 -5.91 -17.14
CA ARG A 166 -4.95 -5.79 -18.60
C ARG A 166 -4.11 -4.66 -19.21
N ASP A 167 -3.55 -3.80 -18.36
CA ASP A 167 -2.63 -2.74 -18.75
C ASP A 167 -1.29 -3.02 -18.06
N ILE A 168 -0.40 -3.68 -18.79
CA ILE A 168 0.88 -4.22 -18.27
C ILE A 168 1.97 -3.75 -19.23
N ASP A 169 3.03 -3.19 -18.70
CA ASP A 169 4.18 -2.85 -19.51
C ASP A 169 5.16 -4.04 -19.68
N ARG A 170 6.17 -3.81 -20.51
CA ARG A 170 7.16 -4.85 -20.85
C ARG A 170 7.96 -5.33 -19.64
N ALA A 171 8.26 -4.46 -18.66
CA ALA A 171 9.03 -4.83 -17.48
C ALA A 171 8.20 -5.71 -16.54
N GLU A 172 6.92 -5.38 -16.38
CA GLU A 172 5.96 -6.14 -15.59
C GLU A 172 5.65 -7.49 -16.25
N GLU A 173 5.38 -7.52 -17.58
CA GLU A 173 5.16 -8.75 -18.32
C GLU A 173 6.34 -9.73 -18.18
N LYS A 174 7.56 -9.20 -18.31
CA LYS A 174 8.78 -10.00 -18.09
C LYS A 174 8.80 -10.58 -16.68
N TYR A 175 8.53 -9.76 -15.66
CA TYR A 175 8.56 -10.22 -14.28
C TYR A 175 7.49 -11.28 -14.00
N ILE A 176 6.27 -11.11 -14.50
CA ILE A 176 5.16 -12.06 -14.38
C ILE A 176 5.57 -13.42 -14.97
N ASN A 177 6.10 -13.40 -16.21
CA ASN A 177 6.50 -14.63 -16.91
C ASN A 177 7.66 -15.36 -16.21
N GLU A 178 8.69 -14.63 -15.76
CA GLU A 178 9.86 -15.20 -15.08
C GLU A 178 9.52 -15.78 -13.69
N ASN A 179 8.43 -15.32 -13.08
CA ASN A 179 8.05 -15.66 -11.71
C ASN A 179 6.77 -16.47 -11.60
N SER A 180 6.14 -16.81 -12.72
CA SER A 180 4.91 -17.61 -12.78
C SER A 180 3.78 -17.02 -11.92
N ILE A 181 3.59 -15.70 -12.02
CA ILE A 181 2.50 -14.98 -11.35
C ILE A 181 1.27 -14.97 -12.24
#